data_78113452a8e805cfb7b08a827552bb09
#
_entry.id   78113452a8e805cfb7b08a827552bb09
#
_cell.length_a   1.000
_cell.length_b   1.000
_cell.length_c   1.000
_cell.angle_alpha   90.00
_cell.angle_beta   90.00
_cell.angle_gamma   90.00
#
_symmetry.space_group_name_H-M   'P 1'
#
loop_
_entity.id
_entity.type
_entity.pdbx_description
1 polymer ?
#
loop_
_entity_poly.entity_id
_entity_poly.type
_entity_poly.pdbx_seq_one_letter_code
_entity_poly.pdbx_strand_id
1 'polypeptide(L)'
;TTIMSVDTNLIKSPYKKEKFNQQQIEDLVRCTQDPQYFIENFVWIQHPVKGRMKFDLFDFQRGLLDAYHNHRYSIALISRQMGKSTAAAAYLLWYAMYVPDQTILIAAHKYSGAQEIMQRIRFAYELLPDHVRAGVTAYNKGSLEFDNGSRIIAQATTENTGRGLSISLAYLDEFAFVRPTIAREFWTSLSPTLSTGGKCIITSTPNQDDDQFAQIWRGACNTLDDFGNEKEVGKNGFKSYNADWKAHPDRDQVWADEEESKIGEERFRREHLNEFIAYDETLISSLKLAMMESK
;
A
#
# COMPACT_ATOMS: atom_id res chain seq x y z
N THR A 1 -42.14 -3.04 11.64
CA THR A 1 -40.87 -3.70 11.28
C THR A 1 -40.68 -3.53 9.77
N THR A 2 -40.05 -2.43 9.38
CA THR A 2 -39.78 -2.14 7.97
C THR A 2 -38.54 -2.95 7.61
N ILE A 3 -38.74 -3.98 6.80
CA ILE A 3 -37.65 -4.71 6.15
C ILE A 3 -37.06 -3.74 5.14
N MET A 4 -35.91 -3.17 5.43
CA MET A 4 -35.12 -2.49 4.43
C MET A 4 -34.79 -3.50 3.33
N SER A 5 -35.27 -3.26 2.12
CA SER A 5 -34.84 -4.00 0.96
C SER A 5 -33.33 -3.82 0.82
N VAL A 6 -32.57 -4.86 1.06
CA VAL A 6 -31.15 -4.90 0.77
C VAL A 6 -31.05 -4.72 -0.74
N ASP A 7 -30.55 -3.57 -1.16
CA ASP A 7 -30.27 -3.30 -2.57
C ASP A 7 -29.24 -4.33 -3.03
N THR A 8 -29.68 -5.27 -3.86
CA THR A 8 -28.89 -6.47 -4.22
C THR A 8 -27.80 -6.19 -5.26
N ASN A 9 -27.64 -4.95 -5.71
CA ASN A 9 -26.60 -4.57 -6.65
C ASN A 9 -25.31 -4.16 -5.90
N LEU A 10 -24.47 -5.16 -5.58
CA LEU A 10 -23.14 -4.93 -4.99
C LEU A 10 -22.22 -4.08 -5.89
N ILE A 11 -22.47 -4.08 -7.21
CA ILE A 11 -21.66 -3.38 -8.19
C ILE A 11 -22.53 -2.46 -9.03
N LYS A 12 -21.94 -1.37 -9.50
CA LYS A 12 -22.59 -0.45 -10.43
C LYS A 12 -22.37 -0.94 -11.86
N SER A 13 -23.47 -1.00 -12.63
CA SER A 13 -23.41 -1.36 -14.06
C SER A 13 -22.55 -0.36 -14.84
N PRO A 14 -21.80 -0.81 -15.83
CA PRO A 14 -20.96 0.07 -16.64
C PRO A 14 -21.82 1.03 -17.46
N TYR A 15 -21.32 2.25 -17.62
CA TYR A 15 -21.92 3.31 -18.44
C TYR A 15 -23.35 3.69 -18.03
N LYS A 16 -23.72 3.42 -16.78
CA LYS A 16 -25.04 3.76 -16.26
C LYS A 16 -25.25 5.27 -16.23
N LYS A 17 -26.30 5.73 -16.90
CA LYS A 17 -26.72 7.15 -16.89
C LYS A 17 -27.66 7.35 -15.72
N GLU A 18 -27.28 8.20 -14.79
CA GLU A 18 -28.07 8.59 -13.63
C GLU A 18 -28.13 10.12 -13.52
N LYS A 19 -29.25 10.61 -13.00
CA LYS A 19 -29.36 12.02 -12.60
C LYS A 19 -29.02 12.13 -11.13
N PHE A 20 -28.06 12.96 -10.81
CA PHE A 20 -27.67 13.26 -9.44
C PHE A 20 -28.25 14.61 -9.00
N ASN A 21 -28.58 14.73 -7.72
CA ASN A 21 -28.95 16.01 -7.12
C ASN A 21 -27.69 16.88 -6.90
N GLN A 22 -27.90 18.14 -6.51
CA GLN A 22 -26.82 19.11 -6.31
C GLN A 22 -25.77 18.62 -5.31
N GLN A 23 -26.20 18.06 -4.18
CA GLN A 23 -25.31 17.56 -3.14
C GLN A 23 -24.45 16.39 -3.63
N GLN A 24 -25.05 15.46 -4.38
CA GLN A 24 -24.33 14.33 -4.96
C GLN A 24 -23.28 14.76 -5.98
N ILE A 25 -23.55 15.80 -6.77
CA ILE A 25 -22.59 16.36 -7.72
C ILE A 25 -21.43 17.03 -6.96
N GLU A 26 -21.70 17.78 -5.91
CA GLU A 26 -20.68 18.40 -5.06
C GLU A 26 -19.79 17.35 -4.40
N ASP A 27 -20.37 16.27 -3.85
CA ASP A 27 -19.64 15.15 -3.30
C ASP A 27 -18.69 14.52 -4.32
N LEU A 28 -19.20 14.26 -5.53
CA LEU A 28 -18.41 13.68 -6.62
C LEU A 28 -17.24 14.58 -7.01
N VAL A 29 -17.47 15.89 -7.16
CA VAL A 29 -16.43 16.86 -7.50
C VAL A 29 -15.34 16.90 -6.44
N ARG A 30 -15.71 16.94 -5.17
CA ARG A 30 -14.75 16.90 -4.05
C ARG A 30 -13.97 15.60 -3.99
N CYS A 31 -14.63 14.45 -4.18
CA CYS A 31 -13.97 13.16 -4.26
C CYS A 31 -12.94 13.09 -5.39
N THR A 32 -13.25 13.66 -6.55
CA THR A 32 -12.33 13.69 -7.68
C THR A 32 -11.05 14.48 -7.38
N GLN A 33 -11.14 15.50 -6.56
CA GLN A 33 -10.03 16.40 -6.25
C GLN A 33 -9.20 15.97 -5.03
N ASP A 34 -9.81 15.24 -4.11
CA ASP A 34 -9.20 14.93 -2.81
C ASP A 34 -9.44 13.46 -2.39
N PRO A 35 -8.42 12.60 -2.50
CA PRO A 35 -8.54 11.21 -2.08
C PRO A 35 -8.80 11.05 -0.58
N GLN A 36 -8.30 11.94 0.28
CA GLN A 36 -8.58 11.87 1.73
C GLN A 36 -10.05 12.19 2.03
N TYR A 37 -10.61 13.19 1.36
CA TYR A 37 -12.04 13.47 1.47
C TYR A 37 -12.90 12.27 1.07
N PHE A 38 -12.57 11.64 -0.06
CA PHE A 38 -13.24 10.42 -0.53
C PHE A 38 -13.17 9.31 0.53
N ILE A 39 -12.00 9.05 1.07
CA ILE A 39 -11.78 7.97 2.03
C ILE A 39 -12.54 8.24 3.33
N GLU A 40 -12.40 9.42 3.90
CA GLU A 40 -13.01 9.75 5.20
C GLU A 40 -14.54 9.85 5.17
N ASN A 41 -15.12 10.21 4.03
CA ASN A 41 -16.56 10.41 3.91
C ASN A 41 -17.31 9.22 3.33
N PHE A 42 -16.68 8.36 2.53
CA PHE A 42 -17.39 7.32 1.78
C PHE A 42 -16.86 5.91 1.95
N VAL A 43 -15.61 5.73 2.37
CA VAL A 43 -15.01 4.40 2.44
C VAL A 43 -15.34 3.71 3.75
N TRP A 44 -15.80 2.47 3.63
CA TRP A 44 -15.99 1.55 4.75
C TRP A 44 -14.91 0.48 4.73
N ILE A 45 -14.51 0.06 5.92
CA ILE A 45 -13.53 -0.99 6.12
C ILE A 45 -14.10 -2.09 7.03
N GLN A 46 -13.48 -3.25 6.97
CA GLN A 46 -13.76 -4.33 7.90
C GLN A 46 -12.66 -4.39 8.97
N HIS A 47 -13.04 -4.04 10.20
CA HIS A 47 -12.16 -4.12 11.34
C HIS A 47 -12.26 -5.50 11.99
N PRO A 48 -11.15 -6.14 12.42
CA PRO A 48 -11.18 -7.50 12.99
C PRO A 48 -12.10 -7.66 14.21
N VAL A 49 -12.19 -6.62 15.03
CA VAL A 49 -12.99 -6.63 16.28
C VAL A 49 -14.30 -5.86 16.14
N LYS A 50 -14.25 -4.69 15.50
CA LYS A 50 -15.41 -3.78 15.38
C LYS A 50 -16.32 -4.10 14.19
N GLY A 51 -15.89 -5.00 13.31
CA GLY A 51 -16.64 -5.35 12.10
C GLY A 51 -16.61 -4.22 11.06
N ARG A 52 -17.74 -4.01 10.40
CA ARG A 52 -17.89 -2.98 9.37
C ARG A 52 -17.94 -1.60 10.01
N MET A 53 -17.05 -0.71 9.59
CA MET A 53 -16.99 0.65 10.10
C MET A 53 -16.48 1.64 9.03
N LYS A 54 -16.81 2.92 9.21
CA LYS A 54 -16.22 3.97 8.37
C LYS A 54 -14.72 4.08 8.61
N PHE A 55 -13.99 4.43 7.58
CA PHE A 55 -12.54 4.58 7.65
C PHE A 55 -12.17 5.94 8.22
N ASP A 56 -11.93 5.99 9.53
CA ASP A 56 -11.30 7.12 10.20
C ASP A 56 -9.79 6.99 10.06
N LEU A 57 -9.18 7.84 9.24
CA LEU A 57 -7.75 7.84 9.03
C LEU A 57 -7.00 8.31 10.27
N PHE A 58 -6.01 7.54 10.70
CA PHE A 58 -5.01 8.02 11.65
C PHE A 58 -4.11 9.07 11.01
N ASP A 59 -3.49 9.92 11.82
CA ASP A 59 -2.62 10.99 11.29
C ASP A 59 -1.47 10.44 10.46
N PHE A 60 -0.87 9.31 10.86
CA PHE A 60 0.18 8.69 10.07
C PHE A 60 -0.34 8.15 8.72
N GLN A 61 -1.58 7.70 8.66
CA GLN A 61 -2.20 7.25 7.40
C GLN A 61 -2.46 8.44 6.47
N ARG A 62 -2.84 9.60 7.00
CA ARG A 62 -2.95 10.84 6.19
C ARG A 62 -1.61 11.23 5.61
N GLY A 63 -0.55 11.20 6.42
CA GLY A 63 0.82 11.45 5.96
C GLY A 63 1.28 10.46 4.89
N LEU A 64 0.95 9.18 5.06
CA LEU A 64 1.23 8.13 4.10
C LEU A 64 0.52 8.37 2.75
N LEU A 65 -0.76 8.72 2.80
CA LEU A 65 -1.53 9.04 1.60
C LEU A 65 -1.02 10.30 0.89
N ASP A 66 -0.58 11.30 1.63
CA ASP A 66 0.07 12.48 1.07
C ASP A 66 1.37 12.12 0.34
N ALA A 67 2.17 11.23 0.90
CA ALA A 67 3.37 10.72 0.24
C ALA A 67 3.03 10.00 -1.07
N TYR A 68 2.00 9.16 -1.07
CA TYR A 68 1.54 8.46 -2.27
C TYR A 68 1.02 9.41 -3.35
N HIS A 69 0.24 10.40 -2.94
CA HIS A 69 -0.49 11.28 -3.87
C HIS A 69 0.40 12.38 -4.46
N ASN A 70 1.24 12.99 -3.65
CA ASN A 70 2.02 14.16 -4.03
C ASN A 70 3.36 13.84 -4.69
N HIS A 71 3.76 12.56 -4.72
CA HIS A 71 5.03 12.14 -5.27
C HIS A 71 4.84 11.02 -6.29
N ARG A 72 5.63 11.08 -7.36
CA ARG A 72 5.64 10.05 -8.40
C ARG A 72 6.13 8.71 -7.85
N TYR A 73 7.16 8.75 -7.03
CA TYR A 73 7.75 7.57 -6.40
C TYR A 73 7.74 7.74 -4.89
N SER A 74 7.22 6.77 -4.18
CA SER A 74 7.21 6.74 -2.72
C SER A 74 7.58 5.36 -2.21
N ILE A 75 8.30 5.34 -1.08
CA ILE A 75 8.66 4.13 -0.36
C ILE A 75 8.34 4.33 1.11
N ALA A 76 7.58 3.40 1.66
CA ALA A 76 7.11 3.48 3.03
C ALA A 76 7.61 2.31 3.87
N LEU A 77 8.18 2.65 5.00
CA LEU A 77 8.60 1.74 6.04
C LEU A 77 7.59 1.84 7.18
N ILE A 78 6.69 0.87 7.27
CA ILE A 78 5.55 0.90 8.19
C ILE A 78 5.60 -0.33 9.08
N SER A 79 5.43 -0.13 10.36
CA SER A 79 5.35 -1.20 11.35
C SER A 79 4.19 -2.15 11.08
N ARG A 80 4.31 -3.34 11.59
CA ARG A 80 3.32 -4.41 11.41
C ARG A 80 1.97 -4.04 12.02
N GLN A 81 0.89 -4.44 11.36
CA GLN A 81 -0.49 -4.27 11.83
C GLN A 81 -0.89 -2.81 12.10
N MET A 82 -0.42 -1.88 11.28
CA MET A 82 -0.76 -0.46 11.39
C MET A 82 -1.83 0.00 10.37
N GLY A 83 -2.41 -0.92 9.60
CA GLY A 83 -3.44 -0.58 8.62
C GLY A 83 -2.90 0.00 7.30
N LYS A 84 -1.65 -0.27 6.94
CA LYS A 84 -1.06 0.19 5.68
C LYS A 84 -1.79 -0.37 4.45
N SER A 85 -2.13 -1.65 4.47
CA SER A 85 -2.81 -2.31 3.35
C SER A 85 -4.23 -1.80 3.16
N THR A 86 -4.91 -1.45 4.24
CA THR A 86 -6.25 -0.84 4.19
C THR A 86 -6.20 0.56 3.59
N ALA A 87 -5.25 1.38 4.01
CA ALA A 87 -5.04 2.72 3.45
C ALA A 87 -4.65 2.66 1.97
N ALA A 88 -3.75 1.75 1.62
CA ALA A 88 -3.35 1.53 0.23
C ALA A 88 -4.52 1.07 -0.64
N ALA A 89 -5.32 0.12 -0.17
CA ALA A 89 -6.48 -0.37 -0.90
C ALA A 89 -7.47 0.77 -1.21
N ALA A 90 -7.77 1.62 -0.24
CA ALA A 90 -8.65 2.76 -0.43
C ALA A 90 -8.08 3.78 -1.44
N TYR A 91 -6.79 4.06 -1.38
CA TYR A 91 -6.12 4.95 -2.33
C TYR A 91 -6.10 4.39 -3.76
N LEU A 92 -5.78 3.10 -3.92
CA LEU A 92 -5.77 2.45 -5.24
C LEU A 92 -7.16 2.40 -5.87
N LEU A 93 -8.20 2.18 -5.07
CA LEU A 93 -9.58 2.28 -5.52
C LEU A 93 -9.91 3.69 -6.02
N TRP A 94 -9.57 4.71 -5.25
CA TRP A 94 -9.73 6.10 -5.66
C TRP A 94 -9.02 6.38 -6.98
N TYR A 95 -7.76 5.97 -7.08
CA TYR A 95 -6.94 6.20 -8.27
C TYR A 95 -7.55 5.54 -9.52
N ALA A 96 -8.01 4.31 -9.40
CA ALA A 96 -8.63 3.58 -10.51
C ALA A 96 -9.97 4.20 -10.96
N MET A 97 -10.78 4.67 -10.02
CA MET A 97 -12.10 5.23 -10.35
C MET A 97 -12.05 6.65 -10.89
N TYR A 98 -11.09 7.46 -10.43
CA TYR A 98 -11.07 8.90 -10.75
C TYR A 98 -9.97 9.32 -11.72
N VAL A 99 -8.97 8.49 -11.96
CA VAL A 99 -7.96 8.72 -13.00
C VAL A 99 -8.23 7.76 -14.16
N PRO A 100 -8.61 8.27 -15.34
CA PRO A 100 -8.98 7.41 -16.46
C PRO A 100 -7.76 6.72 -17.10
N ASP A 101 -8.02 5.60 -17.75
CA ASP A 101 -7.07 4.86 -18.59
C ASP A 101 -5.78 4.43 -17.87
N GLN A 102 -5.90 4.05 -16.60
CA GLN A 102 -4.76 3.60 -15.79
C GLN A 102 -4.73 2.08 -15.67
N THR A 103 -3.55 1.51 -15.80
CA THR A 103 -3.27 0.11 -15.44
C THR A 103 -2.51 0.09 -14.12
N ILE A 104 -3.17 -0.40 -13.06
CA ILE A 104 -2.62 -0.48 -11.71
C ILE A 104 -2.23 -1.93 -11.45
N LEU A 105 -0.96 -2.16 -11.17
CA LEU A 105 -0.43 -3.46 -10.76
C LEU A 105 -0.27 -3.48 -9.24
N ILE A 106 -0.89 -4.47 -8.59
CA ILE A 106 -0.61 -4.84 -7.21
C ILE A 106 0.28 -6.07 -7.23
N ALA A 107 1.53 -5.93 -6.81
CA ALA A 107 2.46 -7.04 -6.69
C ALA A 107 2.82 -7.24 -5.22
N ALA A 108 2.43 -8.37 -4.66
CA ALA A 108 2.75 -8.75 -3.29
C ALA A 108 3.79 -9.87 -3.25
N HIS A 109 4.46 -10.01 -2.13
CA HIS A 109 5.38 -11.10 -1.85
C HIS A 109 4.76 -12.48 -2.16
N LYS A 110 3.50 -12.69 -1.76
CA LYS A 110 2.69 -13.88 -2.10
C LYS A 110 1.41 -13.45 -2.80
N TYR A 111 0.93 -14.29 -3.72
CA TYR A 111 -0.33 -14.02 -4.41
C TYR A 111 -1.53 -13.87 -3.45
N SER A 112 -1.56 -14.63 -2.37
CA SER A 112 -2.57 -14.49 -1.32
C SER A 112 -2.60 -13.08 -0.70
N GLY A 113 -1.45 -12.44 -0.53
CA GLY A 113 -1.37 -11.05 -0.06
C GLY A 113 -1.93 -10.07 -1.07
N ALA A 114 -1.66 -10.26 -2.36
CA ALA A 114 -2.25 -9.46 -3.42
C ALA A 114 -3.77 -9.62 -3.50
N GLN A 115 -4.27 -10.85 -3.36
CA GLN A 115 -5.70 -11.13 -3.32
C GLN A 115 -6.38 -10.49 -2.10
N GLU A 116 -5.72 -10.45 -0.96
CA GLU A 116 -6.23 -9.80 0.25
C GLU A 116 -6.42 -8.30 0.05
N ILE A 117 -5.47 -7.63 -0.60
CA ILE A 117 -5.60 -6.22 -0.96
C ILE A 117 -6.78 -6.02 -1.93
N MET A 118 -6.92 -6.88 -2.92
CA MET A 118 -8.05 -6.86 -3.85
C MET A 118 -9.39 -7.06 -3.13
N GLN A 119 -9.44 -7.92 -2.13
CA GLN A 119 -10.65 -8.13 -1.32
C GLN A 119 -11.02 -6.88 -0.54
N ARG A 120 -10.05 -6.17 0.02
CA ARG A 120 -10.27 -4.88 0.69
C ARG A 120 -10.79 -3.82 -0.27
N ILE A 121 -10.27 -3.79 -1.49
CA ILE A 121 -10.75 -2.90 -2.55
C ILE A 121 -12.20 -3.21 -2.92
N ARG A 122 -12.54 -4.48 -3.13
CA ARG A 122 -13.93 -4.90 -3.44
C ARG A 122 -14.88 -4.57 -2.29
N PHE A 123 -14.48 -4.85 -1.05
CA PHE A 123 -15.29 -4.52 0.12
C PHE A 123 -15.62 -3.03 0.19
N ALA A 124 -14.60 -2.17 0.02
CA ALA A 124 -14.79 -0.73 -0.01
C ALA A 124 -15.68 -0.30 -1.17
N TYR A 125 -15.46 -0.84 -2.37
CA TYR A 125 -16.24 -0.51 -3.57
C TYR A 125 -17.72 -0.86 -3.41
N GLU A 126 -18.03 -2.05 -2.91
CA GLU A 126 -19.42 -2.55 -2.77
C GLU A 126 -20.26 -1.69 -1.83
N LEU A 127 -19.65 -0.99 -0.89
CA LEU A 127 -20.31 -0.12 0.07
C LEU A 127 -20.36 1.35 -0.34
N LEU A 128 -19.75 1.71 -1.47
CA LEU A 128 -19.83 3.07 -1.98
C LEU A 128 -21.20 3.37 -2.57
N PRO A 129 -21.74 4.58 -2.34
CA PRO A 129 -22.94 5.02 -3.04
C PRO A 129 -22.66 5.23 -4.54
N ASP A 130 -23.66 5.02 -5.38
CA ASP A 130 -23.53 5.02 -6.84
C ASP A 130 -23.02 6.37 -7.40
N HIS A 131 -23.31 7.49 -6.73
CA HIS A 131 -22.87 8.81 -7.22
C HIS A 131 -21.36 9.04 -7.09
N VAL A 132 -20.65 8.28 -6.26
CA VAL A 132 -19.19 8.40 -6.08
C VAL A 132 -18.41 7.20 -6.60
N ARG A 133 -19.05 6.18 -7.12
CA ARG A 133 -18.34 5.01 -7.67
C ARG A 133 -18.49 4.89 -9.17
N ALA A 134 -17.44 4.41 -9.83
CA ALA A 134 -17.45 4.09 -11.25
C ALA A 134 -18.17 2.76 -11.50
N GLY A 135 -18.78 2.62 -12.68
CA GLY A 135 -19.29 1.33 -13.13
C GLY A 135 -18.16 0.36 -13.45
N VAL A 136 -18.39 -0.93 -13.26
CA VAL A 136 -17.40 -1.98 -13.51
C VAL A 136 -17.75 -2.76 -14.79
N THR A 137 -16.74 -3.02 -15.60
CA THR A 137 -16.83 -3.85 -16.81
C THR A 137 -16.33 -5.27 -16.57
N ALA A 138 -15.46 -5.47 -15.57
CA ALA A 138 -15.03 -6.80 -15.11
C ALA A 138 -14.81 -6.76 -13.59
N TYR A 139 -15.23 -7.81 -12.91
CA TYR A 139 -15.21 -7.89 -11.45
C TYR A 139 -14.80 -9.29 -10.99
N ASN A 140 -13.52 -9.49 -10.69
CA ASN A 140 -12.92 -10.77 -10.33
C ASN A 140 -12.08 -10.68 -9.05
N LYS A 141 -11.69 -11.84 -8.53
CA LYS A 141 -10.81 -11.90 -7.36
C LYS A 141 -9.42 -11.32 -7.60
N GLY A 142 -8.90 -11.42 -8.81
CA GLY A 142 -7.56 -10.98 -9.19
C GLY A 142 -7.52 -9.75 -10.08
N SER A 143 -8.67 -9.25 -10.55
CA SER A 143 -8.72 -8.07 -11.42
C SER A 143 -10.06 -7.35 -11.33
N LEU A 144 -9.99 -6.04 -11.45
CA LEU A 144 -11.14 -5.13 -11.56
C LEU A 144 -10.93 -4.23 -12.76
N GLU A 145 -11.96 -4.05 -13.59
CA GLU A 145 -11.95 -3.11 -14.69
C GLU A 145 -13.13 -2.14 -14.56
N PHE A 146 -12.85 -0.86 -14.76
CA PHE A 146 -13.83 0.21 -14.65
C PHE A 146 -14.20 0.78 -16.02
N ASP A 147 -15.36 1.38 -16.11
CA ASP A 147 -15.89 1.96 -17.35
C ASP A 147 -15.15 3.22 -17.83
N ASN A 148 -14.24 3.77 -17.02
CA ASN A 148 -13.33 4.84 -17.41
C ASN A 148 -12.04 4.33 -18.11
N GLY A 149 -11.93 3.04 -18.37
CA GLY A 149 -10.76 2.40 -18.97
C GLY A 149 -9.66 1.99 -18.01
N SER A 150 -9.79 2.30 -16.73
CA SER A 150 -8.81 1.89 -15.72
C SER A 150 -9.05 0.47 -15.22
N ARG A 151 -7.97 -0.21 -14.86
CA ARG A 151 -8.01 -1.57 -14.31
C ARG A 151 -6.99 -1.76 -13.20
N ILE A 152 -7.30 -2.68 -12.28
CA ILE A 152 -6.42 -3.12 -11.21
C ILE A 152 -6.17 -4.61 -11.38
N ILE A 153 -4.91 -5.02 -11.37
CA ILE A 153 -4.48 -6.40 -11.51
C ILE A 153 -3.61 -6.79 -10.32
N ALA A 154 -3.91 -7.93 -9.70
CA ALA A 154 -3.14 -8.48 -8.59
C ALA A 154 -2.27 -9.65 -9.07
N GLN A 155 -0.98 -9.62 -8.72
CA GLN A 155 -0.01 -10.68 -9.05
C GLN A 155 0.92 -10.94 -7.87
N ALA A 156 1.49 -12.15 -7.81
CA ALA A 156 2.65 -12.39 -6.97
C ALA A 156 3.89 -11.75 -7.60
N THR A 157 4.86 -11.31 -6.80
CA THR A 157 6.11 -10.75 -7.31
C THR A 157 7.03 -11.89 -7.77
N THR A 158 7.24 -11.98 -9.07
CA THR A 158 8.19 -12.87 -9.72
C THR A 158 9.06 -12.07 -10.71
N GLU A 159 10.06 -12.69 -11.30
CA GLU A 159 10.88 -12.06 -12.35
C GLU A 159 10.06 -11.66 -13.59
N ASN A 160 8.92 -12.28 -13.79
CA ASN A 160 8.03 -12.05 -14.94
C ASN A 160 6.81 -11.17 -14.65
N THR A 161 6.62 -10.75 -13.41
CA THR A 161 5.47 -9.96 -13.02
C THR A 161 5.43 -8.63 -13.78
N GLY A 162 4.26 -8.29 -14.30
CA GLY A 162 4.05 -7.06 -15.06
C GLY A 162 4.56 -7.07 -16.50
N ARG A 163 5.18 -8.15 -16.96
CA ARG A 163 5.62 -8.25 -18.35
C ARG A 163 4.45 -8.16 -19.33
N GLY A 164 4.62 -7.37 -20.37
CA GLY A 164 3.59 -7.13 -21.39
C GLY A 164 2.50 -6.16 -20.97
N LEU A 165 2.57 -5.58 -19.76
CA LEU A 165 1.65 -4.57 -19.27
C LEU A 165 2.26 -3.17 -19.36
N SER A 166 1.48 -2.21 -19.86
CA SER A 166 1.81 -0.79 -19.77
C SER A 166 1.35 -0.27 -18.41
N ILE A 167 2.20 -0.36 -17.38
CA ILE A 167 1.85 -0.06 -16.01
C ILE A 167 1.86 1.44 -15.77
N SER A 168 0.74 1.98 -15.31
CA SER A 168 0.58 3.39 -14.92
C SER A 168 0.93 3.63 -13.45
N LEU A 169 0.60 2.67 -12.58
CA LEU A 169 0.93 2.67 -11.17
C LEU A 169 1.27 1.24 -10.73
N ALA A 170 2.43 1.06 -10.11
CA ALA A 170 2.82 -0.18 -9.45
C ALA A 170 2.77 0.01 -7.93
N TYR A 171 2.02 -0.85 -7.25
CA TYR A 171 2.00 -0.97 -5.80
C TYR A 171 2.69 -2.27 -5.40
N LEU A 172 3.85 -2.15 -4.74
CA LEU A 172 4.67 -3.28 -4.31
C LEU A 172 4.51 -3.47 -2.80
N ASP A 173 3.84 -4.56 -2.41
CA ASP A 173 3.56 -4.88 -1.01
C ASP A 173 4.59 -5.87 -0.47
N GLU A 174 5.08 -5.64 0.75
CA GLU A 174 6.06 -6.49 1.43
C GLU A 174 7.29 -6.80 0.55
N PHE A 175 7.78 -5.79 -0.17
CA PHE A 175 8.86 -5.94 -1.16
C PHE A 175 10.18 -6.40 -0.53
N ALA A 176 10.44 -6.05 0.74
CA ALA A 176 11.61 -6.52 1.48
C ALA A 176 11.65 -8.04 1.69
N PHE A 177 10.51 -8.73 1.56
CA PHE A 177 10.41 -10.18 1.77
C PHE A 177 10.46 -11.00 0.48
N VAL A 178 10.52 -10.35 -0.67
CA VAL A 178 10.76 -11.00 -1.95
C VAL A 178 12.22 -11.49 -1.99
N ARG A 179 12.44 -12.69 -2.52
CA ARG A 179 13.80 -13.25 -2.64
C ARG A 179 14.72 -12.22 -3.33
N PRO A 180 15.95 -11.99 -2.84
CA PRO A 180 16.83 -10.93 -3.34
C PRO A 180 17.10 -11.00 -4.86
N THR A 181 17.27 -12.20 -5.42
CA THR A 181 17.46 -12.39 -6.87
C THR A 181 16.23 -12.00 -7.66
N ILE A 182 15.05 -12.43 -7.22
CA ILE A 182 13.76 -12.11 -7.85
C ILE A 182 13.48 -10.62 -7.73
N ALA A 183 13.69 -10.03 -6.56
CA ALA A 183 13.48 -8.60 -6.31
C ALA A 183 14.33 -7.73 -7.26
N ARG A 184 15.61 -8.07 -7.46
CA ARG A 184 16.50 -7.38 -8.39
C ARG A 184 16.05 -7.49 -9.86
N GLU A 185 15.74 -8.70 -10.29
CA GLU A 185 15.29 -8.94 -11.67
C GLU A 185 13.95 -8.25 -11.95
N PHE A 186 13.02 -8.36 -11.03
CA PHE A 186 11.73 -7.65 -11.10
C PHE A 186 11.92 -6.14 -11.17
N TRP A 187 12.73 -5.57 -10.29
CA TRP A 187 13.00 -4.14 -10.26
C TRP A 187 13.68 -3.64 -11.53
N THR A 188 14.66 -4.41 -12.03
CA THR A 188 15.34 -4.11 -13.29
C THR A 188 14.38 -4.12 -14.49
N SER A 189 13.40 -5.01 -14.47
CA SER A 189 12.36 -5.09 -15.50
C SER A 189 11.30 -3.98 -15.38
N LEU A 190 10.88 -3.63 -14.16
CA LEU A 190 9.84 -2.65 -13.90
C LEU A 190 10.31 -1.21 -14.05
N SER A 191 11.50 -0.90 -13.58
CA SER A 191 12.03 0.47 -13.50
C SER A 191 12.02 1.21 -14.84
N PRO A 192 12.44 0.62 -15.98
CA PRO A 192 12.33 1.27 -17.29
C PRO A 192 10.88 1.57 -17.69
N THR A 193 9.94 0.69 -17.38
CA THR A 193 8.52 0.91 -17.64
C THR A 193 7.98 2.11 -16.86
N LEU A 194 8.39 2.27 -15.61
CA LEU A 194 8.02 3.41 -14.77
C LEU A 194 8.64 4.72 -15.27
N SER A 195 9.83 4.69 -15.87
CA SER A 195 10.52 5.87 -16.35
C SER A 195 9.77 6.61 -17.48
N THR A 196 8.84 5.95 -18.15
CA THR A 196 7.99 6.55 -19.19
C THR A 196 6.84 7.40 -18.67
N GLY A 197 6.66 7.49 -17.35
CA GLY A 197 5.63 8.33 -16.71
C GLY A 197 4.86 7.64 -15.60
N GLY A 198 5.11 6.37 -15.34
CA GLY A 198 4.40 5.60 -14.31
C GLY A 198 4.71 6.02 -12.88
N LYS A 199 3.80 5.70 -11.99
CA LYS A 199 3.89 5.93 -10.54
C LYS A 199 4.27 4.64 -9.83
N CYS A 200 5.06 4.74 -8.76
CA CYS A 200 5.44 3.57 -7.96
C CYS A 200 5.27 3.85 -6.47
N ILE A 201 4.63 2.91 -5.78
CA ILE A 201 4.47 2.89 -4.33
C ILE A 201 5.05 1.58 -3.82
N ILE A 202 6.06 1.66 -2.97
CA ILE A 202 6.68 0.50 -2.34
C ILE A 202 6.41 0.56 -0.85
N THR A 203 5.90 -0.54 -0.27
CA THR A 203 5.68 -0.64 1.17
C THR A 203 6.26 -1.92 1.72
N SER A 204 6.84 -1.85 2.90
CA SER A 204 7.28 -3.04 3.63
C SER A 204 7.54 -2.73 5.10
N THR A 205 7.56 -3.77 5.92
CA THR A 205 8.40 -3.80 7.12
C THR A 205 9.83 -4.11 6.68
N PRO A 206 10.86 -3.75 7.48
CA PRO A 206 12.24 -4.01 7.09
C PRO A 206 12.60 -5.49 7.18
N ASN A 207 13.55 -5.89 6.36
CA ASN A 207 14.21 -7.19 6.41
C ASN A 207 15.73 -6.96 6.42
N GLN A 208 16.49 -7.55 5.52
CA GLN A 208 17.93 -7.39 5.46
C GLN A 208 18.34 -6.01 4.92
N ASP A 209 19.47 -5.50 5.40
CA ASP A 209 19.97 -4.16 5.03
C ASP A 209 20.65 -4.09 3.66
N ASP A 210 20.83 -5.21 2.99
CA ASP A 210 21.46 -5.33 1.66
C ASP A 210 20.49 -5.73 0.53
N ASP A 211 19.21 -5.91 0.81
CA ASP A 211 18.21 -6.25 -0.19
C ASP A 211 17.81 -5.05 -1.08
N GLN A 212 17.06 -5.32 -2.15
CA GLN A 212 16.64 -4.29 -3.11
C GLN A 212 15.78 -3.21 -2.43
N PHE A 213 14.91 -3.58 -1.51
CA PHE A 213 14.10 -2.63 -0.75
C PHE A 213 14.99 -1.68 0.09
N ALA A 214 15.95 -2.23 0.81
CA ALA A 214 16.87 -1.44 1.62
C ALA A 214 17.71 -0.48 0.77
N GLN A 215 18.14 -0.88 -0.40
CA GLN A 215 18.87 -0.02 -1.34
C GLN A 215 18.03 1.16 -1.80
N ILE A 216 16.76 0.92 -2.19
CA ILE A 216 15.83 1.98 -2.59
C ILE A 216 15.54 2.91 -1.39
N TRP A 217 15.35 2.34 -0.20
CA TRP A 217 15.11 3.10 1.02
C TRP A 217 16.28 4.06 1.34
N ARG A 218 17.51 3.57 1.31
CA ARG A 218 18.70 4.42 1.53
C ARG A 218 18.82 5.53 0.51
N GLY A 219 18.55 5.24 -0.75
CA GLY A 219 18.51 6.25 -1.81
C GLY A 219 17.42 7.29 -1.58
N ALA A 220 16.25 6.89 -1.09
CA ALA A 220 15.15 7.79 -0.75
C ALA A 220 15.46 8.69 0.46
N CYS A 221 16.20 8.18 1.44
CA CYS A 221 16.62 8.94 2.62
C CYS A 221 17.78 9.91 2.34
N ASN A 222 18.48 9.74 1.23
CA ASN A 222 19.56 10.64 0.82
C ASN A 222 19.00 11.86 0.09
N THR A 223 18.53 12.83 0.85
CA THR A 223 17.78 14.00 0.37
C THR A 223 18.63 15.23 0.11
N LEU A 224 19.92 15.18 0.40
CA LEU A 224 20.84 16.29 0.12
C LEU A 224 21.31 16.28 -1.34
N ASP A 225 21.23 17.41 -2.00
CA ASP A 225 21.82 17.57 -3.34
C ASP A 225 23.34 17.79 -3.26
N ASP A 226 23.99 17.90 -4.41
CA ASP A 226 25.45 18.10 -4.49
C ASP A 226 25.92 19.44 -3.92
N PHE A 227 25.03 20.37 -3.67
CA PHE A 227 25.27 21.67 -3.05
C PHE A 227 24.94 21.71 -1.56
N GLY A 228 24.50 20.58 -0.97
CA GLY A 228 24.11 20.47 0.41
C GLY A 228 22.69 20.97 0.72
N ASN A 229 21.87 21.26 -0.27
CA ASN A 229 20.48 21.64 -0.10
C ASN A 229 19.60 20.42 0.10
N GLU A 230 18.70 20.48 1.06
CA GLU A 230 17.73 19.43 1.30
C GLU A 230 16.62 19.44 0.23
N LYS A 231 16.32 18.29 -0.33
CA LYS A 231 15.25 18.05 -1.29
C LYS A 231 14.11 17.28 -0.65
N GLU A 232 12.93 17.42 -1.22
CA GLU A 232 11.73 16.72 -0.76
C GLU A 232 11.80 15.20 -1.01
N VAL A 233 12.51 14.80 -2.05
CA VAL A 233 12.74 13.40 -2.41
C VAL A 233 14.23 13.06 -2.36
N GLY A 234 14.54 11.78 -2.24
CA GLY A 234 15.93 11.30 -2.29
C GLY A 234 16.55 11.40 -3.68
N LYS A 235 17.86 11.13 -3.76
CA LYS A 235 18.61 11.12 -5.03
C LYS A 235 18.05 10.14 -6.08
N ASN A 236 17.37 9.08 -5.64
CA ASN A 236 16.69 8.13 -6.53
C ASN A 236 15.27 8.58 -6.94
N GLY A 237 14.83 9.76 -6.54
CA GLY A 237 13.51 10.30 -6.85
C GLY A 237 12.38 9.80 -5.96
N PHE A 238 12.65 8.95 -4.99
CA PHE A 238 11.66 8.42 -4.05
C PHE A 238 11.46 9.34 -2.84
N LYS A 239 10.20 9.52 -2.47
CA LYS A 239 9.80 10.09 -1.17
C LYS A 239 9.79 8.97 -0.13
N SER A 240 10.59 9.10 0.91
CA SER A 240 10.58 8.18 2.05
C SER A 240 9.49 8.57 3.05
N TYR A 241 8.84 7.55 3.62
CA TYR A 241 7.89 7.70 4.71
C TYR A 241 8.12 6.59 5.73
N ASN A 242 8.29 6.96 7.00
CA ASN A 242 8.53 6.02 8.09
C ASN A 242 7.53 6.25 9.21
N ALA A 243 6.81 5.19 9.59
CA ALA A 243 5.92 5.19 10.74
C ALA A 243 6.13 3.91 11.55
N ASP A 244 6.68 4.03 12.75
CA ASP A 244 6.81 2.94 13.70
C ASP A 244 5.56 2.82 14.60
N TRP A 245 5.57 1.91 15.57
CA TRP A 245 4.44 1.65 16.45
C TRP A 245 3.94 2.89 17.20
N LYS A 246 4.82 3.86 17.49
CA LYS A 246 4.48 5.10 18.21
C LYS A 246 3.50 5.99 17.44
N ALA A 247 3.44 5.85 16.13
CA ALA A 247 2.49 6.59 15.31
C ALA A 247 1.05 6.08 15.44
N HIS A 248 0.85 4.88 15.98
CA HIS A 248 -0.48 4.31 16.18
C HIS A 248 -1.09 4.83 17.48
N PRO A 249 -2.26 5.50 17.46
CA PRO A 249 -2.82 6.17 18.62
C PRO A 249 -3.24 5.23 19.77
N ASP A 250 -3.52 3.96 19.47
CA ASP A 250 -3.93 2.96 20.44
C ASP A 250 -2.76 2.16 21.04
N ARG A 251 -1.53 2.50 20.68
CA ARG A 251 -0.31 1.84 21.13
C ARG A 251 0.48 2.79 22.03
N ASP A 252 0.69 2.37 23.27
CA ASP A 252 1.48 3.07 24.29
C ASP A 252 2.70 2.24 24.71
N GLN A 253 3.45 2.73 25.68
CA GLN A 253 4.62 2.01 26.21
C GLN A 253 4.24 0.68 26.85
N VAL A 254 3.08 0.59 27.49
CA VAL A 254 2.59 -0.67 28.08
C VAL A 254 2.37 -1.70 26.98
N TRP A 255 1.71 -1.30 25.89
CA TRP A 255 1.54 -2.17 24.72
C TRP A 255 2.90 -2.64 24.16
N ALA A 256 3.85 -1.71 24.03
CA ALA A 256 5.18 -2.02 23.50
C ALA A 256 5.93 -3.02 24.38
N ASP A 257 5.92 -2.84 25.69
CA ASP A 257 6.58 -3.72 26.65
C ASP A 257 5.96 -5.15 26.63
N GLU A 258 4.64 -5.22 26.56
CA GLU A 258 3.92 -6.49 26.44
C GLU A 258 4.24 -7.22 25.12
N GLU A 259 4.25 -6.49 24.02
CA GLU A 259 4.54 -7.04 22.70
C GLU A 259 5.99 -7.52 22.61
N GLU A 260 6.95 -6.73 23.09
CA GLU A 260 8.36 -7.13 23.15
C GLU A 260 8.57 -8.39 24.00
N SER A 261 7.85 -8.50 25.12
CA SER A 261 7.88 -9.69 25.97
C SER A 261 7.38 -10.94 25.25
N LYS A 262 6.42 -10.80 24.32
CA LYS A 262 5.86 -11.92 23.55
C LYS A 262 6.75 -12.37 22.41
N ILE A 263 7.34 -11.44 21.68
CA ILE A 263 8.05 -11.73 20.43
C ILE A 263 9.58 -11.63 20.54
N GLY A 264 10.11 -11.06 21.63
CA GLY A 264 11.52 -10.82 21.85
C GLY A 264 12.02 -9.49 21.29
N GLU A 265 13.15 -9.02 21.81
CA GLU A 265 13.72 -7.70 21.47
C GLU A 265 14.07 -7.57 19.98
N GLU A 266 14.76 -8.55 19.41
CA GLU A 266 15.22 -8.50 18.02
C GLU A 266 14.05 -8.40 17.03
N ARG A 267 13.03 -9.24 17.22
CA ARG A 267 11.83 -9.24 16.39
C ARG A 267 11.01 -7.96 16.59
N PHE A 268 10.93 -7.44 17.82
CA PHE A 268 10.26 -6.18 18.13
C PHE A 268 10.94 -5.00 17.42
N ARG A 269 12.26 -4.93 17.44
CA ARG A 269 13.03 -3.90 16.74
C ARG A 269 12.76 -3.91 15.24
N ARG A 270 12.70 -5.07 14.63
CA ARG A 270 12.42 -5.23 13.20
C ARG A 270 10.97 -4.94 12.83
N GLU A 271 10.00 -5.55 13.53
CA GLU A 271 8.59 -5.48 13.16
C GLU A 271 7.90 -4.20 13.62
N HIS A 272 8.35 -3.59 14.71
CA HIS A 272 7.69 -2.45 15.34
C HIS A 272 8.51 -1.18 15.42
N LEU A 273 9.84 -1.26 15.44
CA LEU A 273 10.74 -0.09 15.38
C LEU A 273 11.33 0.16 13.99
N ASN A 274 10.97 -0.64 13.01
CA ASN A 274 11.39 -0.50 11.62
C ASN A 274 12.92 -0.53 11.42
N GLU A 275 13.61 -1.36 12.20
CA GLU A 275 15.04 -1.54 12.08
C GLU A 275 15.38 -2.70 11.13
N PHE A 276 16.33 -2.47 10.23
CA PHE A 276 16.84 -3.51 9.34
C PHE A 276 17.74 -4.50 10.08
N ILE A 277 17.77 -5.76 9.61
CA ILE A 277 18.71 -6.77 10.10
C ILE A 277 20.04 -6.50 9.44
N ALA A 278 21.07 -6.22 10.24
CA ALA A 278 22.43 -6.05 9.73
C ALA A 278 23.01 -7.41 9.31
N TYR A 279 23.54 -7.48 8.08
CA TYR A 279 24.13 -8.70 7.51
C TYR A 279 25.29 -9.23 8.40
N ASP A 280 26.12 -8.33 8.92
CA ASP A 280 27.25 -8.65 9.80
C ASP A 280 26.81 -9.23 11.15
N GLU A 281 25.72 -8.74 11.72
CA GLU A 281 25.15 -9.27 12.97
C GLU A 281 24.64 -10.71 12.80
N THR A 282 24.05 -11.01 11.66
CA THR A 282 23.55 -12.37 11.35
C THR A 282 24.70 -13.37 11.24
N LEU A 283 25.82 -12.97 10.66
CA LEU A 283 27.01 -13.83 10.55
C LEU A 283 27.65 -14.10 11.90
N ILE A 284 27.74 -13.09 12.75
CA ILE A 284 28.28 -13.19 14.11
C ILE A 284 27.39 -14.09 14.99
N SER A 285 26.07 -13.97 14.87
CA SER A 285 25.11 -14.83 15.58
C SER A 285 25.22 -16.29 15.15
N SER A 286 25.37 -16.54 13.85
CA SER A 286 25.56 -17.90 13.32
C SER A 286 26.88 -18.51 13.76
N LEU A 287 27.94 -17.74 13.81
CA LEU A 287 29.25 -18.16 14.33
C LEU A 287 29.21 -18.45 15.83
N LYS A 288 28.53 -17.61 16.61
CA LYS A 288 28.34 -17.84 18.07
C LYS A 288 27.53 -19.10 18.34
N LEU A 289 26.46 -19.35 17.58
CA LEU A 289 25.67 -20.57 17.67
C LEU A 289 26.50 -21.82 17.36
N ALA A 290 27.26 -21.80 16.26
CA ALA A 290 28.17 -22.91 15.89
C ALA A 290 29.24 -23.18 16.95
N MET A 291 29.75 -22.15 17.62
CA MET A 291 30.71 -22.30 18.72
C MET A 291 30.09 -22.81 20.01
N MET A 292 28.79 -22.62 20.21
CA MET A 292 28.06 -23.16 21.36
C MET A 292 27.66 -24.64 21.18
N GLU A 293 27.42 -25.07 19.94
CA GLU A 293 27.11 -26.48 19.62
C GLU A 293 28.35 -27.39 19.59
N SER A 294 29.55 -26.82 19.55
CA SER A 294 30.82 -27.57 19.51
C SER A 294 31.44 -27.82 20.89
N LYS A 295 30.74 -27.54 21.99
CA LYS A 295 31.10 -27.89 23.37
C LYS A 295 30.15 -28.95 23.94
#